data_18c9781594c46e0626bf819c004e13a3
#
_entry.id   18c9781594c46e0626bf819c004e13a3
#
_cell.length_a   1.000
_cell.length_b   1.000
_cell.length_c   1.000
_cell.angle_alpha   90.00
_cell.angle_beta   90.00
_cell.angle_gamma   90.00
#
_symmetry.space_group_name_H-M   'P 1'
#
loop_
_entity.id
_entity.type
_entity.pdbx_description
1 polymer ?
#
loop_
_entity_poly.entity_id
_entity_poly.type
_entity_poly.pdbx_seq_one_letter_code
_entity_poly.pdbx_strand_id
1 'polypeptide(L)'
;RNWENVKFFITVPRDTVFDEVELSIGAGTLKADGLACRTADLEVGAGEMTVKNLTCTQESSLDVGMGKLTIDGGSLDGKNEVSCGMGVAEVAVSRPADYGYALESGMGSVTIDDYSHSGMGVELEVNRSAATFYDIECGMGEVTITFN
;
A
#
# COMPACT_ATOMS: atom_id res chain seq x y z
N ARG A 1 17.80 29.10 0.56
CA ARG A 1 17.64 28.14 1.65
C ARG A 1 17.68 26.70 1.12
N ASN A 2 18.44 25.89 1.76
CA ASN A 2 18.60 24.49 1.39
C ASN A 2 17.84 23.59 2.37
N TRP A 3 16.91 22.81 1.85
CA TRP A 3 16.13 21.85 2.63
C TRP A 3 16.58 20.39 2.44
N GLU A 4 17.72 20.20 1.76
CA GLU A 4 18.29 18.86 1.63
C GLU A 4 18.72 18.34 3.00
N ASN A 5 18.53 17.06 3.22
CA ASN A 5 18.90 16.37 4.47
C ASN A 5 18.15 16.82 5.72
N VAL A 6 17.00 17.47 5.55
CA VAL A 6 16.14 17.77 6.70
C VAL A 6 15.44 16.48 7.12
N LYS A 7 15.55 16.17 8.41
CA LYS A 7 14.94 14.96 8.99
C LYS A 7 14.04 15.33 10.15
N PHE A 8 12.87 14.73 10.18
CA PHE A 8 11.91 14.88 11.26
C PHE A 8 11.68 13.52 11.92
N PHE A 9 11.70 13.50 13.23
CA PHE A 9 11.44 12.28 14.00
C PHE A 9 10.24 12.51 14.89
N ILE A 10 9.23 11.67 14.74
CA ILE A 10 8.01 11.71 15.56
C ILE A 10 7.91 10.36 16.28
N THR A 11 7.87 10.41 17.60
CA THR A 11 7.76 9.20 18.41
C THR A 11 6.40 9.17 19.10
N VAL A 12 5.69 8.06 18.99
CA VAL A 12 4.40 7.84 19.65
C VAL A 12 4.51 6.68 20.62
N PRO A 13 3.65 6.59 21.66
CA PRO A 13 3.63 5.45 22.56
C PRO A 13 3.43 4.14 21.80
N ARG A 14 4.11 3.09 22.26
CA ARG A 14 4.18 1.81 21.55
C ARG A 14 2.83 1.17 21.27
N ASP A 15 1.90 1.23 22.20
CA ASP A 15 0.60 0.57 22.07
C ASP A 15 -0.50 1.52 21.59
N THR A 16 -0.11 2.61 20.94
CA THR A 16 -1.08 3.57 20.41
C THR A 16 -1.76 3.01 19.17
N VAL A 17 -3.09 2.99 19.19
CA VAL A 17 -3.90 2.66 18.02
C VAL A 17 -4.63 3.93 17.58
N PHE A 18 -4.34 4.38 16.38
CA PHE A 18 -4.98 5.57 15.81
C PHE A 18 -6.31 5.20 15.15
N ASP A 19 -7.27 6.08 15.17
CA ASP A 19 -8.48 5.90 14.37
C ASP A 19 -8.12 6.00 12.88
N GLU A 20 -7.34 7.00 12.53
CA GLU A 20 -6.93 7.24 11.15
C GLU A 20 -5.48 7.69 11.10
N VAL A 21 -4.74 7.16 10.14
CA VAL A 21 -3.39 7.59 9.80
C VAL A 21 -3.39 8.06 8.36
N GLU A 22 -2.97 9.29 8.14
CA GLU A 22 -2.77 9.83 6.80
C GLU A 22 -1.30 10.21 6.64
N LEU A 23 -0.64 9.66 5.63
CA LEU A 23 0.73 10.00 5.28
C LEU A 23 0.78 10.34 3.81
N SER A 24 1.32 11.51 3.50
CA SER A 24 1.42 11.97 2.13
C SER A 24 2.80 12.56 1.87
N ILE A 25 3.38 12.21 0.74
CA ILE A 25 4.63 12.79 0.30
C ILE A 25 4.57 13.12 -1.17
N GLY A 26 4.90 14.35 -1.51
CA GLY A 26 4.97 14.80 -2.91
C GLY A 26 6.29 14.40 -3.54
N ALA A 27 7.40 14.79 -2.94
CA ALA A 27 8.76 14.47 -3.37
C ALA A 27 9.64 14.27 -2.13
N GLY A 28 10.73 13.58 -2.27
CA GLY A 28 11.61 13.26 -1.14
C GLY A 28 11.32 11.87 -0.57
N THR A 29 11.67 11.67 0.69
CA THR A 29 11.57 10.36 1.33
C THR A 29 10.86 10.46 2.69
N LEU A 30 9.90 9.57 2.92
CA LEU A 30 9.22 9.44 4.20
C LEU A 30 9.38 8.00 4.69
N LYS A 31 9.74 7.85 5.96
CA LYS A 31 9.87 6.53 6.60
C LYS A 31 9.10 6.52 7.91
N ALA A 32 8.33 5.46 8.13
CA ALA A 32 7.58 5.23 9.36
C ALA A 32 7.73 3.77 9.77
N ASP A 33 7.60 3.52 11.08
CA ASP A 33 7.72 2.17 11.62
C ASP A 33 6.78 2.00 12.82
N GLY A 34 6.04 0.90 12.80
CA GLY A 34 5.22 0.52 13.95
C GLY A 34 3.94 1.31 14.10
N LEU A 35 3.14 1.42 13.05
CA LEU A 35 1.87 2.12 13.07
C LEU A 35 0.70 1.13 13.15
N ALA A 36 -0.21 1.37 14.07
CA ALA A 36 -1.45 0.62 14.18
C ALA A 36 -2.64 1.58 14.09
N CYS A 37 -3.61 1.24 13.26
CA CYS A 37 -4.76 2.11 13.00
C CYS A 37 -5.97 1.30 12.54
N ARG A 38 -7.13 1.94 12.52
CA ARG A 38 -8.33 1.38 11.92
C ARG A 38 -8.35 1.65 10.43
N THR A 39 -8.05 2.89 10.05
CA THR A 39 -7.97 3.28 8.65
C THR A 39 -6.62 3.94 8.36
N ALA A 40 -6.11 3.69 7.17
CA ALA A 40 -4.85 4.28 6.71
C ALA A 40 -5.03 4.85 5.30
N ASP A 41 -4.47 6.03 5.08
CA ASP A 41 -4.43 6.67 3.77
C ASP A 41 -2.99 7.07 3.49
N LEU A 42 -2.36 6.40 2.53
CA LEU A 42 -0.95 6.62 2.18
C LEU A 42 -0.88 7.08 0.73
N GLU A 43 -0.29 8.24 0.52
CA GLU A 43 -0.21 8.84 -0.80
C GLU A 43 1.23 9.23 -1.14
N VAL A 44 1.70 8.79 -2.29
CA VAL A 44 3.03 9.11 -2.81
C VAL A 44 2.89 9.74 -4.19
N GLY A 45 3.34 10.97 -4.34
CA GLY A 45 3.38 11.63 -5.64
C GLY A 45 4.56 11.13 -6.48
N ALA A 46 5.72 11.75 -6.32
CA ALA A 46 6.94 11.39 -7.04
C ALA A 46 8.07 10.92 -6.12
N GLY A 47 7.87 10.97 -4.82
CA GLY A 47 8.88 10.60 -3.84
C GLY A 47 8.87 9.11 -3.50
N GLU A 48 9.35 8.81 -2.31
CA GLU A 48 9.46 7.44 -1.82
C GLU A 48 8.99 7.35 -0.37
N MET A 49 8.09 6.42 -0.11
CA MET A 49 7.56 6.18 1.23
C MET A 49 7.79 4.73 1.61
N THR A 50 8.35 4.51 2.79
CA THR A 50 8.52 3.18 3.37
C THR A 50 7.86 3.15 4.74
N VAL A 51 6.91 2.22 4.91
CA VAL A 51 6.23 2.00 6.19
C VAL A 51 6.49 0.56 6.61
N LYS A 52 7.16 0.40 7.75
CA LYS A 52 7.40 -0.92 8.33
C LYS A 52 6.37 -1.19 9.42
N ASN A 53 5.90 -2.42 9.47
CA ASN A 53 4.98 -2.88 10.52
C ASN A 53 3.73 -2.01 10.64
N LEU A 54 2.99 -1.94 9.56
CA LEU A 54 1.70 -1.25 9.51
C LEU A 54 0.58 -2.24 9.77
N THR A 55 -0.18 -2.02 10.83
CA THR A 55 -1.37 -2.81 11.12
C THR A 55 -2.61 -1.95 10.90
N CYS A 56 -3.43 -2.34 9.94
CA CYS A 56 -4.67 -1.64 9.62
C CYS A 56 -5.82 -2.64 9.67
N THR A 57 -6.84 -2.36 10.48
CA THR A 57 -7.87 -3.33 10.82
C THR A 57 -9.16 -3.21 10.02
N GLN A 58 -9.43 -2.07 9.39
CA GLN A 58 -10.71 -1.85 8.72
C GLN A 58 -10.59 -1.46 7.26
N GLU A 59 -9.76 -0.46 6.95
CA GLU A 59 -9.70 0.06 5.61
C GLU A 59 -8.36 0.73 5.34
N SER A 60 -7.79 0.49 4.18
CA SER A 60 -6.60 1.21 3.74
C SER A 60 -6.75 1.69 2.30
N SER A 61 -6.14 2.85 2.02
CA SER A 61 -6.04 3.42 0.69
C SER A 61 -4.58 3.72 0.41
N LEU A 62 -4.04 3.10 -0.62
CA LEU A 62 -2.63 3.23 -1.02
C LEU A 62 -2.60 3.79 -2.43
N ASP A 63 -2.06 5.00 -2.58
CA ASP A 63 -2.06 5.70 -3.86
C ASP A 63 -0.65 6.10 -4.24
N VAL A 64 -0.18 5.65 -5.38
CA VAL A 64 1.15 5.96 -5.90
C VAL A 64 1.02 6.56 -7.29
N GLY A 65 1.52 7.77 -7.46
CA GLY A 65 1.58 8.41 -8.77
C GLY A 65 2.77 7.91 -9.58
N MET A 66 3.94 8.50 -9.38
CA MET A 66 5.16 8.16 -10.12
C MET A 66 6.28 7.63 -9.21
N GLY A 67 6.14 7.76 -7.91
CA GLY A 67 7.16 7.35 -6.96
C GLY A 67 7.06 5.89 -6.54
N LYS A 68 7.45 5.63 -5.31
CA LYS A 68 7.46 4.26 -4.78
C LYS A 68 6.90 4.23 -3.36
N LEU A 69 5.99 3.29 -3.11
CA LEU A 69 5.49 2.97 -1.78
C LEU A 69 5.90 1.55 -1.42
N THR A 70 6.49 1.39 -0.25
CA THR A 70 6.84 0.08 0.30
C THR A 70 6.20 -0.08 1.67
N ILE A 71 5.41 -1.14 1.85
CA ILE A 71 4.92 -1.57 3.15
C ILE A 71 5.58 -2.91 3.45
N ASP A 72 6.31 -2.96 4.56
CA ASP A 72 7.09 -4.13 4.94
C ASP A 72 6.71 -4.59 6.35
N GLY A 73 5.91 -5.62 6.42
CA GLY A 73 5.42 -6.19 7.68
C GLY A 73 4.11 -5.57 8.15
N GLY A 74 3.47 -6.28 9.06
CA GLY A 74 2.17 -5.90 9.60
C GLY A 74 1.03 -6.66 8.95
N SER A 75 -0.16 -6.08 8.97
CA SER A 75 -1.35 -6.69 8.37
C SER A 75 -2.31 -5.63 7.84
N LEU A 76 -2.96 -5.94 6.73
CA LEU A 76 -3.99 -5.08 6.15
C LEU A 76 -5.27 -5.89 6.04
N ASP A 77 -6.19 -5.64 6.97
CA ASP A 77 -7.48 -6.33 6.98
C ASP A 77 -8.60 -5.43 6.46
N GLY A 78 -9.74 -6.01 6.17
CA GLY A 78 -10.90 -5.27 5.69
C GLY A 78 -10.77 -4.88 4.23
N LYS A 79 -11.12 -3.63 3.92
CA LYS A 79 -11.10 -3.13 2.54
C LYS A 79 -9.80 -2.40 2.25
N ASN A 80 -9.12 -2.81 1.20
CA ASN A 80 -7.83 -2.23 0.83
C ASN A 80 -7.87 -1.82 -0.64
N GLU A 81 -7.69 -0.52 -0.88
CA GLU A 81 -7.60 0.01 -2.25
C GLU A 81 -6.14 0.32 -2.55
N VAL A 82 -5.66 -0.17 -3.68
CA VAL A 82 -4.29 0.09 -4.13
C VAL A 82 -4.36 0.65 -5.55
N SER A 83 -3.90 1.89 -5.71
CA SER A 83 -3.87 2.55 -6.99
C SER A 83 -2.44 2.94 -7.33
N CYS A 84 -1.97 2.57 -8.51
CA CYS A 84 -0.63 2.89 -8.97
C CYS A 84 -0.70 3.39 -10.41
N GLY A 85 -0.28 4.62 -10.62
CA GLY A 85 -0.24 5.19 -11.95
C GLY A 85 0.94 4.67 -12.76
N MET A 86 2.12 5.24 -12.54
CA MET A 86 3.34 4.89 -13.26
C MET A 86 4.47 4.39 -12.35
N GLY A 87 4.31 4.51 -11.05
CA GLY A 87 5.32 4.15 -10.08
C GLY A 87 5.28 2.68 -9.65
N VAL A 88 5.66 2.44 -8.41
CA VAL A 88 5.76 1.09 -7.85
C VAL A 88 5.11 1.05 -6.47
N ALA A 89 4.26 0.07 -6.23
CA ALA A 89 3.72 -0.23 -4.91
C ALA A 89 4.12 -1.66 -4.53
N GLU A 90 4.87 -1.80 -3.44
CA GLU A 90 5.28 -3.10 -2.90
C GLU A 90 4.72 -3.26 -1.51
N VAL A 91 3.92 -4.29 -1.30
CA VAL A 91 3.25 -4.56 -0.02
C VAL A 91 3.60 -5.98 0.40
N ALA A 92 4.25 -6.12 1.55
CA ALA A 92 4.56 -7.41 2.14
C ALA A 92 3.97 -7.46 3.55
N VAL A 93 2.88 -8.18 3.72
CA VAL A 93 2.11 -8.22 4.96
C VAL A 93 1.74 -9.66 5.32
N SER A 94 1.22 -9.85 6.53
CA SER A 94 0.77 -11.18 6.96
C SER A 94 -0.37 -11.67 6.08
N ARG A 95 -0.38 -12.97 5.80
CA ARG A 95 -1.45 -13.60 5.01
C ARG A 95 -2.76 -13.54 5.79
N PRO A 96 -3.81 -12.93 5.22
CA PRO A 96 -5.12 -12.95 5.85
C PRO A 96 -5.69 -14.38 5.88
N ALA A 97 -6.55 -14.65 6.86
CA ALA A 97 -7.21 -15.97 6.95
C ALA A 97 -8.07 -16.25 5.73
N ASP A 98 -8.72 -15.21 5.20
CA ASP A 98 -9.53 -15.28 4.01
C ASP A 98 -9.36 -13.98 3.24
N TYR A 99 -9.01 -14.07 1.95
CA TYR A 99 -8.84 -12.86 1.15
C TYR A 99 -9.38 -13.04 -0.25
N GLY A 100 -9.77 -11.92 -0.83
CA GLY A 100 -10.14 -11.82 -2.22
C GLY A 100 -9.53 -10.57 -2.85
N TYR A 101 -9.66 -10.46 -4.13
CA TYR A 101 -9.16 -9.28 -4.84
C TYR A 101 -9.90 -9.04 -6.13
N ALA A 102 -9.94 -7.76 -6.51
CA ALA A 102 -10.27 -7.34 -7.86
C ALA A 102 -9.07 -6.59 -8.40
N LEU A 103 -8.67 -6.89 -9.61
CA LEU A 103 -7.56 -6.15 -10.21
C LEU A 103 -7.92 -5.69 -11.61
N GLU A 104 -7.46 -4.48 -11.90
CA GLU A 104 -7.60 -3.83 -13.17
C GLU A 104 -6.25 -3.27 -13.56
N SER A 105 -5.72 -3.67 -14.69
CA SER A 105 -4.42 -3.23 -15.16
C SER A 105 -4.51 -2.77 -16.61
N GLY A 106 -3.91 -1.62 -16.88
CA GLY A 106 -3.73 -1.14 -18.24
C GLY A 106 -2.56 -1.85 -18.92
N MET A 107 -1.36 -1.27 -18.80
CA MET A 107 -0.14 -1.83 -19.42
C MET A 107 0.90 -2.26 -18.39
N GLY A 108 0.63 -2.01 -17.10
CA GLY A 108 1.54 -2.35 -16.04
C GLY A 108 1.50 -3.82 -15.63
N SER A 109 2.07 -4.11 -14.47
CA SER A 109 2.06 -5.44 -13.92
C SER A 109 1.49 -5.46 -12.51
N VAL A 110 0.74 -6.51 -12.20
CA VAL A 110 0.16 -6.72 -10.87
C VAL A 110 0.48 -8.14 -10.44
N THR A 111 1.02 -8.26 -9.24
CA THR A 111 1.24 -9.56 -8.59
C THR A 111 0.57 -9.52 -7.23
N ILE A 112 -0.27 -10.50 -6.96
CA ILE A 112 -0.82 -10.71 -5.62
C ILE A 112 -0.67 -12.18 -5.26
N ASP A 113 0.08 -12.44 -4.19
CA ASP A 113 0.45 -13.77 -3.73
C ASP A 113 1.13 -14.54 -4.87
N ASP A 114 0.53 -15.62 -5.36
CA ASP A 114 1.07 -16.44 -6.46
C ASP A 114 0.48 -16.10 -7.83
N TYR A 115 -0.44 -15.13 -7.90
CA TYR A 115 -1.02 -14.68 -9.16
C TYR A 115 -0.24 -13.48 -9.71
N SER A 116 0.12 -13.53 -10.97
CA SER A 116 0.84 -12.44 -11.63
C SER A 116 0.29 -12.20 -13.02
N HIS A 117 0.14 -10.92 -13.37
CA HIS A 117 -0.26 -10.49 -14.70
C HIS A 117 0.56 -9.29 -15.12
N SER A 118 1.02 -9.31 -16.38
CA SER A 118 1.71 -8.17 -16.98
C SER A 118 1.25 -7.98 -18.41
N GLY A 119 1.31 -6.75 -18.89
CA GLY A 119 0.93 -6.39 -20.26
C GLY A 119 -0.49 -5.87 -20.35
N MET A 120 -1.07 -6.00 -21.54
CA MET A 120 -2.32 -5.32 -21.88
C MET A 120 -3.53 -5.86 -21.14
N GLY A 121 -4.24 -4.92 -20.59
CA GLY A 121 -5.63 -4.97 -20.13
C GLY A 121 -6.13 -6.23 -19.46
N VAL A 122 -6.12 -6.27 -18.13
CA VAL A 122 -6.79 -7.34 -17.42
C VAL A 122 -7.81 -6.75 -16.45
N GLU A 123 -8.89 -7.46 -16.31
CA GLU A 123 -9.90 -7.21 -15.30
C GLU A 123 -10.26 -8.56 -14.70
N LEU A 124 -10.04 -8.72 -13.40
CA LEU A 124 -10.22 -10.00 -12.73
C LEU A 124 -10.74 -9.79 -11.32
N GLU A 125 -11.66 -10.66 -10.91
CA GLU A 125 -12.21 -10.63 -9.57
C GLU A 125 -12.21 -12.03 -8.98
N VAL A 126 -11.68 -12.17 -7.77
CA VAL A 126 -11.55 -13.44 -7.06
C VAL A 126 -12.06 -13.27 -5.64
N ASN A 127 -12.96 -14.15 -5.21
CA ASN A 127 -13.46 -14.22 -3.85
C ASN A 127 -13.99 -12.88 -3.29
N ARG A 128 -14.95 -12.30 -4.00
CA ARG A 128 -15.51 -10.98 -3.71
C ARG A 128 -16.10 -10.85 -2.31
N SER A 129 -16.57 -11.92 -1.72
CA SER A 129 -17.20 -11.90 -0.41
C SER A 129 -16.23 -12.08 0.75
N ALA A 130 -14.94 -12.16 0.50
CA ALA A 130 -13.94 -12.32 1.56
C ALA A 130 -13.94 -11.12 2.51
N ALA A 131 -13.66 -11.38 3.78
CA ALA A 131 -13.59 -10.32 4.78
C ALA A 131 -12.44 -9.35 4.52
N THR A 132 -11.33 -9.84 4.00
CA THR A 132 -10.22 -9.01 3.57
C THR A 132 -10.19 -8.98 2.05
N PHE A 133 -10.30 -7.79 1.50
CA PHE A 133 -10.40 -7.62 0.06
C PHE A 133 -9.43 -6.55 -0.43
N TYR A 134 -8.76 -6.84 -1.53
CA TYR A 134 -7.84 -5.90 -2.18
C TYR A 134 -8.41 -5.49 -3.54
N ASP A 135 -8.65 -4.20 -3.70
CA ASP A 135 -9.09 -3.62 -4.96
C ASP A 135 -7.89 -2.90 -5.57
N ILE A 136 -7.36 -3.46 -6.66
CA ILE A 136 -6.07 -3.04 -7.21
C ILE A 136 -6.27 -2.47 -8.59
N GLU A 137 -5.77 -1.25 -8.78
CA GLU A 137 -5.79 -0.57 -10.06
C GLU A 137 -4.38 -0.13 -10.42
N CYS A 138 -3.87 -0.60 -11.56
CA CYS A 138 -2.53 -0.28 -12.01
C CYS A 138 -2.58 0.21 -13.46
N GLY A 139 -2.11 1.44 -13.68
CA GLY A 139 -2.04 2.00 -15.02
C GLY A 139 -0.88 1.42 -15.83
N MET A 140 0.31 1.99 -15.64
CA MET A 140 1.53 1.59 -16.35
C MET A 140 2.65 1.11 -15.42
N GLY A 141 2.45 1.26 -14.12
CA GLY A 141 3.46 0.93 -13.12
C GLY A 141 3.44 -0.54 -12.71
N GLU A 142 3.78 -0.77 -11.45
CA GLU A 142 3.87 -2.12 -10.90
C GLU A 142 3.30 -2.17 -9.48
N VAL A 143 2.44 -3.15 -9.22
CA VAL A 143 1.92 -3.43 -7.89
C VAL A 143 2.27 -4.87 -7.53
N THR A 144 2.90 -5.05 -6.38
CA THR A 144 3.23 -6.38 -5.85
C THR A 144 2.73 -6.50 -4.42
N ILE A 145 1.87 -7.47 -4.17
CA ILE A 145 1.38 -7.78 -2.84
C ILE A 145 1.83 -9.21 -2.50
N THR A 146 2.62 -9.31 -1.45
CA THR A 146 3.17 -10.57 -0.97
C THR A 146 2.64 -10.86 0.42
N PHE A 147 2.20 -12.09 0.65
CA PHE A 147 1.76 -12.54 1.96
C PHE A 147 2.83 -13.43 2.61
N ASN A 148 3.21 -13.06 3.81
CA ASN A 148 4.24 -13.77 4.56
C ASN A 148 3.66 -14.91 5.40
#